data_3ccf6017b4d4b29e1408aa752c8e17db
#
_entry.id   3ccf6017b4d4b29e1408aa752c8e17db
#
_cell.length_a   1.000
_cell.length_b   1.000
_cell.length_c   1.000
_cell.angle_alpha   90.00
_cell.angle_beta   90.00
_cell.angle_gamma   90.00
#
_symmetry.space_group_name_H-M   'P 1'
#
loop_
_entity.id
_entity.type
_entity.pdbx_description
1 polymer ?
#
loop_
_entity_poly.entity_id
_entity_poly.type
_entity_poly.pdbx_seq_one_letter_code
_entity_poly.pdbx_strand_id
1 'polypeptide(L)'
;MSDTWTSSATFLLIAAITLTLAACSQFEPRDKRFYYRALWNFSLREDLAELDSEFNGVDFGHSNLYEKLLLTGGKDVPAIEDRVRTETLAFIATRPRINPNEEAIAPTYMKLAWRAQNTFDEAHALHRATYDIVVSDELDKDRAIRNVLAYYQESAYAITAKRLDHHRLDQFPYSKTFRSRFPLFNATIWSYHYLQVAVYDPLQAVPDLAAKTQAVRPILTTYRRYLEQPPVAWTFMPLTAELSPAFAARYPEIANIFDNLHMLHDNISDILASERLSTWDAKRTEIYRILNAYYLASADETNPMIVKVQEHHH
;
A
#
# COMPACT_ATOMS: atom_id res chain seq x y z
N MET A 1 64.49 -11.41 27.44
CA MET A 1 63.39 -12.28 27.02
C MET A 1 62.12 -11.48 27.27
N SER A 2 61.72 -10.74 26.29
CA SER A 2 60.68 -9.71 26.36
C SER A 2 59.83 -9.79 25.09
N ASP A 3 58.54 -9.64 25.25
CA ASP A 3 57.59 -9.04 24.32
C ASP A 3 57.28 -9.71 22.98
N THR A 4 56.30 -10.64 23.02
CA THR A 4 55.56 -11.01 21.80
C THR A 4 54.05 -11.34 22.04
N TRP A 5 53.36 -10.66 22.95
CA TRP A 5 51.94 -11.00 23.25
C TRP A 5 50.90 -9.90 22.98
N THR A 6 51.29 -8.77 22.39
CA THR A 6 50.35 -7.64 22.15
C THR A 6 49.80 -7.54 20.74
N SER A 7 50.30 -8.33 19.77
CA SER A 7 49.91 -8.18 18.36
C SER A 7 48.64 -8.96 17.96
N SER A 8 48.34 -10.11 18.63
CA SER A 8 47.27 -10.99 18.19
C SER A 8 45.86 -10.52 18.62
N ALA A 9 45.74 -9.84 19.77
CA ALA A 9 44.46 -9.36 20.30
C ALA A 9 43.91 -8.17 19.49
N THR A 10 44.79 -7.31 18.99
CA THR A 10 44.43 -6.14 18.21
C THR A 10 43.94 -6.51 16.80
N PHE A 11 44.53 -7.53 16.18
CA PHE A 11 44.08 -8.05 14.89
C PHE A 11 42.71 -8.73 14.94
N LEU A 12 42.39 -9.45 16.02
CA LEU A 12 41.08 -10.09 16.23
C LEU A 12 39.99 -9.06 16.47
N LEU A 13 40.28 -7.96 17.17
CA LEU A 13 39.30 -6.91 17.44
C LEU A 13 38.96 -6.12 16.15
N ILE A 14 39.94 -5.82 15.30
CA ILE A 14 39.75 -5.13 14.03
C ILE A 14 38.99 -6.02 13.04
N ALA A 15 39.29 -7.32 12.99
CA ALA A 15 38.56 -8.27 12.16
C ALA A 15 37.10 -8.45 12.60
N ALA A 16 36.80 -8.42 13.91
CA ALA A 16 35.43 -8.49 14.43
C ALA A 16 34.62 -7.22 14.13
N ILE A 17 35.27 -6.04 14.21
CA ILE A 17 34.60 -4.75 13.90
C ILE A 17 34.33 -4.63 12.39
N THR A 18 35.26 -5.09 11.54
CA THR A 18 35.03 -5.09 10.09
C THR A 18 33.95 -6.09 9.64
N LEU A 19 33.81 -7.25 10.29
CA LEU A 19 32.75 -8.20 10.02
C LEU A 19 31.36 -7.67 10.47
N THR A 20 31.27 -6.95 11.58
CA THR A 20 30.01 -6.33 12.02
C THR A 20 29.59 -5.15 11.14
N LEU A 21 30.54 -4.35 10.64
CA LEU A 21 30.24 -3.28 9.70
C LEU A 21 29.84 -3.81 8.30
N ALA A 22 30.44 -4.90 7.84
CA ALA A 22 30.05 -5.56 6.59
C ALA A 22 28.65 -6.21 6.68
N ALA A 23 28.24 -6.71 7.85
CA ALA A 23 26.89 -7.25 8.06
C ALA A 23 25.82 -6.14 8.07
N CYS A 24 26.13 -4.94 8.56
CA CYS A 24 25.21 -3.78 8.51
C CYS A 24 25.05 -3.19 7.10
N SER A 25 25.99 -3.41 6.19
CA SER A 25 25.94 -2.89 4.81
C SER A 25 25.12 -3.76 3.84
N GLN A 26 24.60 -4.90 4.29
CA GLN A 26 23.78 -5.81 3.46
C GLN A 26 22.29 -5.54 3.55
N PHE A 27 21.82 -4.68 4.44
CA PHE A 27 20.41 -4.26 4.45
C PHE A 27 20.22 -3.09 3.48
N GLU A 28 19.89 -3.40 2.23
CA GLU A 28 19.33 -2.37 1.36
C GLU A 28 18.01 -1.86 1.94
N PRO A 29 17.75 -0.55 1.88
CA PRO A 29 16.43 -0.01 2.20
C PRO A 29 15.35 -0.76 1.44
N ARG A 30 14.23 -1.02 2.10
CA ARG A 30 13.13 -1.85 1.58
C ARG A 30 12.62 -1.38 0.22
N ASP A 31 12.45 -0.09 0.05
CA ASP A 31 12.06 0.56 -1.20
C ASP A 31 12.98 0.23 -2.38
N LYS A 32 14.29 0.04 -2.14
CA LYS A 32 15.23 -0.36 -3.18
C LYS A 32 15.12 -1.80 -3.64
N ARG A 33 14.57 -2.68 -2.84
CA ARG A 33 14.40 -4.10 -3.19
C ARG A 33 13.22 -4.34 -4.13
N PHE A 34 12.16 -3.55 -3.96
CA PHE A 34 10.91 -3.73 -4.67
C PHE A 34 10.78 -2.85 -5.92
N TYR A 35 11.60 -1.83 -6.05
CA TYR A 35 11.54 -0.94 -7.20
C TYR A 35 12.20 -1.54 -8.45
N TYR A 36 11.47 -1.48 -9.57
CA TYR A 36 12.07 -1.60 -10.89
C TYR A 36 13.05 -0.43 -11.10
N ARG A 37 14.33 -0.73 -11.40
CA ARG A 37 15.38 0.30 -11.52
C ARG A 37 15.28 1.05 -12.84
N ALA A 38 14.98 2.33 -12.79
CA ALA A 38 14.85 3.21 -13.94
C ALA A 38 15.24 4.65 -13.58
N LEU A 39 15.45 5.48 -14.61
CA LEU A 39 15.83 6.89 -14.42
C LEU A 39 14.69 7.74 -13.84
N TRP A 40 13.44 7.32 -14.01
CA TRP A 40 12.27 8.00 -13.47
C TRP A 40 11.98 7.67 -11.99
N ASN A 41 12.72 6.76 -11.37
CA ASN A 41 12.53 6.46 -9.95
C ASN A 41 12.68 7.73 -9.09
N PHE A 42 11.73 7.92 -8.17
CA PHE A 42 11.64 9.05 -7.25
C PHE A 42 11.24 10.40 -7.87
N SER A 43 10.82 10.45 -9.14
CA SER A 43 10.33 11.69 -9.79
C SER A 43 9.19 12.34 -9.01
N LEU A 44 8.25 11.56 -8.45
CA LEU A 44 7.19 12.12 -7.60
C LEU A 44 7.76 12.90 -6.41
N ARG A 45 8.77 12.32 -5.73
CA ARG A 45 9.41 12.92 -4.54
C ARG A 45 10.19 14.19 -4.87
N GLU A 46 10.87 14.19 -6.02
CA GLU A 46 11.72 15.30 -6.44
C GLU A 46 10.88 16.45 -7.00
N ASP A 47 9.88 16.14 -7.81
CA ASP A 47 9.12 17.10 -8.58
C ASP A 47 7.84 17.58 -7.89
N LEU A 48 7.15 16.70 -7.15
CA LEU A 48 5.88 16.96 -6.46
C LEU A 48 5.96 16.57 -4.98
N ALA A 49 6.95 17.07 -4.26
CA ALA A 49 7.26 16.72 -2.88
C ALA A 49 6.06 16.88 -1.90
N GLU A 50 5.15 17.81 -2.17
CA GLU A 50 3.93 17.99 -1.38
C GLU A 50 2.98 16.80 -1.55
N LEU A 51 2.78 16.33 -2.77
CA LEU A 51 1.97 15.18 -3.06
C LEU A 51 2.63 13.89 -2.54
N ASP A 52 3.95 13.73 -2.74
CA ASP A 52 4.71 12.61 -2.19
C ASP A 52 4.54 12.46 -0.68
N SER A 53 4.61 13.57 0.06
CA SER A 53 4.50 13.53 1.53
C SER A 53 3.11 13.08 2.01
N GLU A 54 2.05 13.38 1.28
CA GLU A 54 0.71 12.90 1.60
C GLU A 54 0.59 11.38 1.40
N PHE A 55 1.18 10.85 0.34
CA PHE A 55 1.21 9.39 0.11
C PHE A 55 2.01 8.62 1.17
N ASN A 56 3.09 9.21 1.68
CA ASN A 56 3.89 8.56 2.72
C ASN A 56 3.13 8.38 4.05
N GLY A 57 2.01 9.08 4.25
CA GLY A 57 1.16 8.95 5.42
C GLY A 57 0.15 7.78 5.35
N VAL A 58 -0.13 7.26 4.17
CA VAL A 58 -1.20 6.26 3.95
C VAL A 58 -0.88 4.94 4.65
N ASP A 59 0.31 4.40 4.43
CA ASP A 59 0.72 3.10 4.95
C ASP A 59 0.78 3.09 6.48
N PHE A 60 1.15 4.23 7.10
CA PHE A 60 1.12 4.38 8.55
C PHE A 60 -0.26 4.10 9.14
N GLY A 61 -1.32 4.62 8.53
CA GLY A 61 -2.68 4.49 9.03
C GLY A 61 -3.15 3.04 9.14
N HIS A 62 -2.97 2.24 8.09
CA HIS A 62 -3.35 0.84 8.07
C HIS A 62 -2.55 0.02 9.10
N SER A 63 -1.22 0.13 9.07
CA SER A 63 -0.34 -0.61 9.95
C SER A 63 -0.61 -0.29 11.42
N ASN A 64 -0.82 0.98 11.75
CA ASN A 64 -1.16 1.41 13.11
C ASN A 64 -2.50 0.80 13.58
N LEU A 65 -3.53 0.80 12.74
CA LEU A 65 -4.81 0.16 13.05
C LEU A 65 -4.63 -1.34 13.31
N TYR A 66 -3.95 -2.05 12.42
CA TYR A 66 -3.79 -3.50 12.50
C TYR A 66 -3.08 -3.91 13.79
N GLU A 67 -2.03 -3.19 14.15
CA GLU A 67 -1.31 -3.44 15.41
C GLU A 67 -2.20 -3.21 16.63
N LYS A 68 -2.95 -2.10 16.68
CA LYS A 68 -3.87 -1.80 17.79
C LYS A 68 -4.97 -2.83 17.92
N LEU A 69 -5.59 -3.26 16.82
CA LEU A 69 -6.62 -4.29 16.83
C LEU A 69 -6.11 -5.62 17.39
N LEU A 70 -4.89 -6.02 17.03
CA LEU A 70 -4.28 -7.26 17.53
C LEU A 70 -3.88 -7.16 19.00
N LEU A 71 -3.28 -6.07 19.44
CA LEU A 71 -2.83 -5.88 20.81
C LEU A 71 -3.99 -5.76 21.81
N THR A 72 -5.10 -5.16 21.40
CA THR A 72 -6.27 -4.95 22.27
C THR A 72 -7.31 -6.07 22.15
N GLY A 73 -7.16 -6.95 21.15
CA GLY A 73 -8.20 -7.92 20.79
C GLY A 73 -9.51 -7.27 20.33
N GLY A 74 -9.43 -6.04 19.79
CA GLY A 74 -10.58 -5.26 19.33
C GLY A 74 -11.49 -4.74 20.47
N LYS A 75 -11.01 -4.69 21.71
CA LYS A 75 -11.73 -4.09 22.84
C LYS A 75 -11.64 -2.58 22.79
N ASP A 76 -12.65 -1.90 23.34
CA ASP A 76 -12.74 -0.44 23.43
C ASP A 76 -12.56 0.25 22.06
N VAL A 77 -13.42 -0.11 21.14
CA VAL A 77 -13.41 0.37 19.73
C VAL A 77 -13.38 1.90 19.64
N PRO A 78 -14.19 2.69 20.37
CA PRO A 78 -14.14 4.14 20.26
C PRO A 78 -12.77 4.74 20.62
N ALA A 79 -12.13 4.24 21.66
CA ALA A 79 -10.79 4.71 22.06
C ALA A 79 -9.73 4.30 21.04
N ILE A 80 -9.84 3.11 20.43
CA ILE A 80 -8.94 2.67 19.37
C ILE A 80 -9.10 3.59 18.15
N GLU A 81 -10.32 3.86 17.72
CA GLU A 81 -10.60 4.71 16.55
C GLU A 81 -10.03 6.12 16.72
N ASP A 82 -10.34 6.77 17.84
CA ASP A 82 -9.85 8.12 18.16
C ASP A 82 -8.32 8.16 18.18
N ARG A 83 -7.70 7.21 18.84
CA ARG A 83 -6.24 7.12 18.95
C ARG A 83 -5.58 6.90 17.60
N VAL A 84 -6.02 5.91 16.82
CA VAL A 84 -5.43 5.59 15.51
C VAL A 84 -5.59 6.77 14.56
N ARG A 85 -6.76 7.41 14.54
CA ARG A 85 -7.01 8.58 13.72
C ARG A 85 -6.10 9.75 14.13
N THR A 86 -6.01 10.05 15.42
CA THR A 86 -5.16 11.13 15.95
C THR A 86 -3.69 10.92 15.62
N GLU A 87 -3.16 9.71 15.86
CA GLU A 87 -1.77 9.36 15.56
C GLU A 87 -1.49 9.46 14.06
N THR A 88 -2.43 9.01 13.21
CA THR A 88 -2.29 9.06 11.74
C THR A 88 -2.28 10.50 11.22
N LEU A 89 -3.21 11.35 11.67
CA LEU A 89 -3.24 12.75 11.28
C LEU A 89 -1.99 13.50 11.76
N ALA A 90 -1.51 13.19 12.98
CA ALA A 90 -0.26 13.76 13.48
C ALA A 90 0.94 13.35 12.63
N PHE A 91 1.01 12.09 12.20
CA PHE A 91 2.07 11.61 11.32
C PHE A 91 2.05 12.32 9.95
N ILE A 92 0.88 12.44 9.31
CA ILE A 92 0.73 13.16 8.04
C ILE A 92 1.17 14.61 8.18
N ALA A 93 0.81 15.26 9.29
CA ALA A 93 1.18 16.65 9.56
C ALA A 93 2.71 16.87 9.62
N THR A 94 3.51 15.81 9.88
CA THR A 94 4.98 15.89 9.82
C THR A 94 5.51 16.00 8.39
N ARG A 95 4.68 15.79 7.37
CA ARG A 95 5.04 15.73 5.95
C ARG A 95 6.20 14.77 5.68
N PRO A 96 6.01 13.48 5.94
CA PRO A 96 7.08 12.50 5.86
C PRO A 96 7.59 12.37 4.42
N ARG A 97 8.91 12.40 4.23
CA ARG A 97 9.57 12.25 2.93
C ARG A 97 9.89 10.80 2.58
N ILE A 98 9.68 9.89 3.50
CA ILE A 98 9.98 8.47 3.37
C ILE A 98 8.79 7.70 3.91
N ASN A 99 8.37 6.66 3.20
CA ASN A 99 7.36 5.74 3.72
C ASN A 99 7.85 5.14 5.04
N PRO A 100 6.99 5.07 6.03
CA PRO A 100 7.34 4.45 7.30
C PRO A 100 7.63 2.97 7.10
N ASN A 101 8.49 2.42 7.94
CA ASN A 101 8.70 0.98 7.99
C ASN A 101 7.54 0.33 8.71
N GLU A 102 6.66 -0.33 7.97
CA GLU A 102 5.44 -0.94 8.50
C GLU A 102 5.74 -2.08 9.49
N GLU A 103 6.83 -2.84 9.31
CA GLU A 103 7.24 -3.86 10.28
C GLU A 103 7.58 -3.24 11.65
N ALA A 104 8.10 -2.03 11.66
CA ALA A 104 8.38 -1.32 12.92
C ALA A 104 7.10 -0.78 13.57
N ILE A 105 6.10 -0.41 12.77
CA ILE A 105 4.81 0.08 13.24
C ILE A 105 3.93 -1.07 13.73
N ALA A 106 3.87 -2.17 12.97
CA ALA A 106 2.96 -3.29 13.18
C ALA A 106 3.68 -4.65 13.32
N PRO A 107 4.60 -4.80 14.30
CA PRO A 107 5.38 -6.05 14.46
C PRO A 107 4.51 -7.26 14.82
N THR A 108 3.37 -7.07 15.47
CA THR A 108 2.43 -8.13 15.80
C THR A 108 1.67 -8.60 14.57
N TYR A 109 1.24 -7.66 13.75
CA TYR A 109 0.61 -7.96 12.46
C TYR A 109 1.57 -8.70 11.52
N MET A 110 2.84 -8.31 11.47
CA MET A 110 3.87 -9.02 10.70
C MET A 110 4.02 -10.47 11.13
N LYS A 111 3.98 -10.77 12.42
CA LYS A 111 4.02 -12.15 12.93
C LYS A 111 2.75 -12.93 12.56
N LEU A 112 1.62 -12.26 12.49
CA LEU A 112 0.35 -12.88 12.12
C LEU A 112 0.28 -13.18 10.63
N ALA A 113 0.58 -12.21 9.78
CA ALA A 113 0.19 -12.19 8.37
C ALA A 113 1.27 -11.60 7.44
N TRP A 114 2.53 -12.02 7.59
CA TRP A 114 3.66 -11.51 6.82
C TRP A 114 3.47 -11.56 5.29
N ARG A 115 2.70 -12.56 4.78
CA ARG A 115 2.39 -12.63 3.34
C ARG A 115 1.50 -11.50 2.89
N ALA A 116 0.50 -11.13 3.69
CA ALA A 116 -0.36 -10.00 3.41
C ALA A 116 0.44 -8.70 3.40
N GLN A 117 1.36 -8.54 4.35
CA GLN A 117 2.24 -7.39 4.39
C GLN A 117 3.11 -7.28 3.13
N ASN A 118 3.77 -8.38 2.71
CA ASN A 118 4.55 -8.37 1.48
C ASN A 118 3.69 -8.06 0.23
N THR A 119 2.44 -8.54 0.20
CA THR A 119 1.49 -8.21 -0.88
C THR A 119 1.22 -6.71 -0.93
N PHE A 120 0.99 -6.08 0.22
CA PHE A 120 0.79 -4.63 0.30
C PHE A 120 2.03 -3.86 -0.14
N ASP A 121 3.21 -4.22 0.37
CA ASP A 121 4.46 -3.55 0.06
C ASP A 121 4.78 -3.55 -1.42
N GLU A 122 4.63 -4.70 -2.07
CA GLU A 122 4.91 -4.82 -3.50
C GLU A 122 3.87 -4.09 -4.36
N ALA A 123 2.60 -4.11 -3.98
CA ALA A 123 1.56 -3.36 -4.67
C ALA A 123 1.70 -1.85 -4.44
N HIS A 124 2.11 -1.40 -3.25
CA HIS A 124 2.46 0.01 -2.99
C HIS A 124 3.71 0.44 -3.76
N ALA A 125 4.71 -0.44 -3.93
CA ALA A 125 5.87 -0.15 -4.76
C ALA A 125 5.48 0.00 -6.24
N LEU A 126 4.53 -0.82 -6.75
CA LEU A 126 3.97 -0.65 -8.09
C LEU A 126 3.20 0.68 -8.20
N HIS A 127 2.41 1.03 -7.19
CA HIS A 127 1.68 2.30 -7.14
C HIS A 127 2.65 3.48 -7.20
N ARG A 128 3.72 3.44 -6.39
CA ARG A 128 4.79 4.45 -6.37
C ARG A 128 5.49 4.56 -7.72
N ALA A 129 5.90 3.44 -8.32
CA ALA A 129 6.54 3.42 -9.63
C ALA A 129 5.64 4.01 -10.72
N THR A 130 4.34 3.77 -10.64
CA THR A 130 3.35 4.34 -11.58
C THR A 130 3.28 5.86 -11.46
N TYR A 131 3.26 6.42 -10.23
CA TYR A 131 3.33 7.87 -10.04
C TYR A 131 4.62 8.46 -10.60
N ASP A 132 5.76 7.83 -10.31
CA ASP A 132 7.06 8.29 -10.80
C ASP A 132 7.07 8.37 -12.33
N ILE A 133 6.56 7.34 -13.02
CA ILE A 133 6.45 7.33 -14.48
C ILE A 133 5.53 8.44 -14.99
N VAL A 134 4.35 8.61 -14.39
CA VAL A 134 3.38 9.62 -14.83
C VAL A 134 3.90 11.04 -14.60
N VAL A 135 4.63 11.27 -13.51
CA VAL A 135 5.21 12.58 -13.17
C VAL A 135 6.45 12.89 -14.04
N SER A 136 7.31 11.92 -14.27
CA SER A 136 8.59 12.08 -14.95
C SER A 136 8.49 12.59 -16.39
N ASP A 137 9.64 12.96 -16.94
CA ASP A 137 9.82 13.32 -18.36
C ASP A 137 10.05 12.10 -19.28
N GLU A 138 9.76 10.88 -18.80
CA GLU A 138 9.86 9.66 -19.62
C GLU A 138 8.97 9.80 -20.88
N LEU A 139 9.61 9.69 -22.04
CA LEU A 139 8.95 9.89 -23.34
C LEU A 139 8.01 8.74 -23.70
N ASP A 140 8.37 7.51 -23.33
CA ASP A 140 7.56 6.31 -23.61
C ASP A 140 6.98 5.73 -22.32
N LYS A 141 6.01 6.45 -21.76
CA LYS A 141 5.32 6.05 -20.52
C LYS A 141 4.62 4.69 -20.65
N ASP A 142 4.10 4.38 -21.84
CA ASP A 142 3.44 3.09 -22.07
C ASP A 142 4.42 1.92 -21.96
N ARG A 143 5.63 2.08 -22.49
CA ARG A 143 6.69 1.09 -22.32
C ARG A 143 7.14 0.99 -20.88
N ALA A 144 7.32 2.12 -20.20
CA ALA A 144 7.71 2.16 -18.79
C ALA A 144 6.68 1.45 -17.91
N ILE A 145 5.39 1.71 -18.10
CA ILE A 145 4.29 1.04 -17.41
C ILE A 145 4.28 -0.48 -17.69
N ARG A 146 4.42 -0.90 -18.96
CA ARG A 146 4.50 -2.34 -19.28
C ARG A 146 5.69 -3.02 -18.59
N ASN A 147 6.83 -2.38 -18.54
CA ASN A 147 8.04 -2.94 -17.91
C ASN A 147 7.86 -3.09 -16.39
N VAL A 148 7.32 -2.08 -15.72
CA VAL A 148 7.12 -2.16 -14.27
C VAL A 148 6.01 -3.15 -13.91
N LEU A 149 4.97 -3.24 -14.72
CA LEU A 149 3.93 -4.25 -14.55
C LEU A 149 4.47 -5.68 -14.70
N ALA A 150 5.25 -5.93 -15.76
CA ALA A 150 5.89 -7.22 -15.98
C ALA A 150 6.81 -7.60 -14.82
N TYR A 151 7.62 -6.66 -14.34
CA TYR A 151 8.48 -6.86 -13.17
C TYR A 151 7.68 -7.20 -11.89
N TYR A 152 6.58 -6.47 -11.64
CA TYR A 152 5.70 -6.75 -10.52
C TYR A 152 5.07 -8.14 -10.60
N GLN A 153 4.66 -8.56 -11.80
CA GLN A 153 4.02 -9.87 -12.03
C GLN A 153 4.95 -11.07 -11.86
N GLU A 154 6.27 -10.87 -11.80
CA GLU A 154 7.24 -11.91 -11.45
C GLU A 154 7.20 -12.30 -9.96
N SER A 155 6.59 -11.46 -9.12
CA SER A 155 6.51 -11.73 -7.69
C SER A 155 5.48 -12.78 -7.33
N ALA A 156 5.81 -13.62 -6.34
CA ALA A 156 4.88 -14.56 -5.72
C ALA A 156 3.74 -13.86 -4.92
N TYR A 157 3.86 -12.57 -4.65
CA TYR A 157 2.89 -11.76 -3.90
C TYR A 157 2.09 -10.82 -4.81
N ALA A 158 2.30 -10.89 -6.12
CA ALA A 158 1.59 -10.06 -7.07
C ALA A 158 0.09 -10.31 -7.04
N ILE A 159 -0.67 -9.23 -6.92
CA ILE A 159 -2.12 -9.21 -7.06
C ILE A 159 -2.48 -9.37 -8.54
N THR A 160 -3.56 -10.10 -8.82
CA THR A 160 -4.04 -10.28 -10.19
C THR A 160 -4.43 -8.94 -10.84
N ALA A 161 -4.06 -8.80 -12.12
CA ALA A 161 -4.50 -7.71 -12.99
C ALA A 161 -5.94 -7.92 -13.52
N LYS A 162 -6.57 -9.05 -13.24
CA LYS A 162 -7.96 -9.30 -13.59
C LYS A 162 -8.89 -8.59 -12.61
N ARG A 163 -9.98 -8.05 -13.10
CA ARG A 163 -11.00 -7.43 -12.26
C ARG A 163 -11.66 -8.49 -11.38
N LEU A 164 -11.59 -8.29 -10.07
CA LEU A 164 -12.29 -9.11 -9.09
C LEU A 164 -13.69 -8.56 -8.81
N ASP A 165 -14.60 -9.45 -8.42
CA ASP A 165 -15.97 -9.10 -8.02
C ASP A 165 -15.96 -8.59 -6.57
N HIS A 166 -15.77 -7.28 -6.40
CA HIS A 166 -15.72 -6.62 -5.10
C HIS A 166 -17.05 -6.78 -4.33
N HIS A 167 -18.19 -6.91 -5.02
CA HIS A 167 -19.46 -7.18 -4.36
C HIS A 167 -19.47 -8.55 -3.69
N ARG A 168 -18.91 -9.58 -4.34
CA ARG A 168 -18.76 -10.91 -3.74
C ARG A 168 -17.76 -10.91 -2.58
N LEU A 169 -16.64 -10.21 -2.74
CA LEU A 169 -15.63 -10.05 -1.70
C LEU A 169 -16.15 -9.31 -0.47
N ASP A 170 -17.22 -8.53 -0.61
CA ASP A 170 -17.92 -7.82 0.48
C ASP A 170 -19.10 -8.61 1.11
N GLN A 171 -19.22 -9.90 0.82
CA GLN A 171 -20.32 -10.75 1.31
C GLN A 171 -19.91 -11.85 2.30
N PHE A 172 -18.68 -11.84 2.79
CA PHE A 172 -18.25 -12.77 3.83
C PHE A 172 -18.94 -12.46 5.17
N PRO A 173 -19.06 -13.45 6.07
CA PRO A 173 -19.74 -13.27 7.36
C PRO A 173 -19.14 -12.17 8.26
N TYR A 174 -17.92 -11.76 7.99
CA TYR A 174 -17.20 -10.68 8.69
C TYR A 174 -17.16 -9.37 7.90
N SER A 175 -17.58 -9.36 6.64
CA SER A 175 -17.56 -8.15 5.82
C SER A 175 -18.38 -7.02 6.47
N LYS A 176 -17.97 -5.79 6.22
CA LYS A 176 -18.55 -4.56 6.80
C LYS A 176 -18.30 -4.37 8.30
N THR A 177 -17.54 -5.27 8.94
CA THR A 177 -17.25 -5.15 10.38
C THR A 177 -16.39 -3.91 10.64
N PHE A 178 -15.34 -3.69 9.84
CA PHE A 178 -14.46 -2.53 9.98
C PHE A 178 -15.22 -1.22 9.83
N ARG A 179 -15.91 -1.01 8.71
CA ARG A 179 -16.66 0.24 8.45
C ARG A 179 -17.78 0.49 9.43
N SER A 180 -18.38 -0.55 10.04
CA SER A 180 -19.44 -0.38 11.05
C SER A 180 -18.89 -0.08 12.44
N ARG A 181 -17.71 -0.59 12.77
CA ARG A 181 -17.08 -0.41 14.09
C ARG A 181 -16.17 0.82 14.15
N PHE A 182 -15.56 1.21 13.01
CA PHE A 182 -14.60 2.30 12.88
C PHE A 182 -15.00 3.27 11.75
N PRO A 183 -16.21 3.89 11.82
CA PRO A 183 -16.75 4.66 10.70
C PRO A 183 -15.92 5.89 10.34
N LEU A 184 -15.37 6.61 11.32
CA LEU A 184 -14.52 7.77 11.08
C LEU A 184 -13.16 7.38 10.50
N PHE A 185 -12.58 6.31 11.03
CA PHE A 185 -11.28 5.85 10.52
C PHE A 185 -11.42 5.22 9.13
N ASN A 186 -12.48 4.44 8.89
CA ASN A 186 -12.80 3.95 7.54
C ASN A 186 -12.95 5.10 6.53
N ALA A 187 -13.64 6.18 6.90
CA ALA A 187 -13.76 7.35 6.04
C ALA A 187 -12.42 8.10 5.85
N THR A 188 -11.53 8.07 6.83
CA THR A 188 -10.16 8.57 6.70
C THR A 188 -9.37 7.72 5.70
N ILE A 189 -9.43 6.39 5.80
CA ILE A 189 -8.81 5.45 4.85
C ILE A 189 -9.39 5.64 3.44
N TRP A 190 -10.71 5.81 3.32
CA TRP A 190 -11.33 6.12 2.04
C TRP A 190 -10.74 7.38 1.41
N SER A 191 -10.49 8.41 2.23
CA SER A 191 -9.90 9.66 1.76
C SER A 191 -8.47 9.48 1.23
N TYR A 192 -7.70 8.55 1.79
CA TYR A 192 -6.38 8.19 1.25
C TYR A 192 -6.49 7.52 -0.11
N HIS A 193 -7.36 6.53 -0.23
CA HIS A 193 -7.57 5.84 -1.51
C HIS A 193 -8.12 6.80 -2.57
N TYR A 194 -8.97 7.77 -2.18
CA TYR A 194 -9.36 8.86 -3.06
C TYR A 194 -8.14 9.60 -3.61
N LEU A 195 -7.23 10.06 -2.74
CA LEU A 195 -6.01 10.74 -3.18
C LEU A 195 -5.20 9.88 -4.12
N GLN A 196 -4.99 8.62 -3.77
CA GLN A 196 -4.16 7.68 -4.54
C GLN A 196 -4.63 7.52 -5.97
N VAL A 197 -5.93 7.47 -6.22
CA VAL A 197 -6.44 7.22 -7.58
C VAL A 197 -6.88 8.48 -8.33
N ALA A 198 -7.26 9.56 -7.64
CA ALA A 198 -7.76 10.77 -8.27
C ALA A 198 -6.68 11.59 -8.99
N VAL A 199 -5.41 11.38 -8.66
CA VAL A 199 -4.30 12.19 -9.21
C VAL A 199 -3.84 11.76 -10.60
N TYR A 200 -4.19 10.56 -11.08
CA TYR A 200 -3.66 10.02 -12.33
C TYR A 200 -4.09 10.83 -13.56
N ASP A 201 -5.39 11.07 -13.73
CA ASP A 201 -5.89 11.81 -14.88
C ASP A 201 -5.33 13.23 -14.95
N PRO A 202 -5.34 14.04 -13.88
CA PRO A 202 -4.72 15.35 -13.88
C PRO A 202 -3.23 15.34 -14.22
N LEU A 203 -2.47 14.37 -13.68
CA LEU A 203 -1.04 14.26 -13.95
C LEU A 203 -0.74 13.85 -15.39
N GLN A 204 -1.61 13.06 -16.04
CA GLN A 204 -1.44 12.67 -17.43
C GLN A 204 -1.90 13.75 -18.43
N ALA A 205 -2.88 14.57 -18.03
CA ALA A 205 -3.50 15.55 -18.91
C ALA A 205 -2.56 16.70 -19.30
N VAL A 206 -1.49 16.93 -18.54
CA VAL A 206 -0.60 18.07 -18.72
C VAL A 206 0.86 17.64 -18.83
N PRO A 207 1.66 18.26 -19.74
CA PRO A 207 3.01 17.79 -20.03
C PRO A 207 4.06 18.32 -19.06
N ASP A 208 3.94 19.57 -18.59
CA ASP A 208 4.99 20.22 -17.82
C ASP A 208 4.72 20.18 -16.30
N LEU A 209 5.80 20.25 -15.50
CA LEU A 209 5.76 20.14 -14.05
C LEU A 209 4.92 21.24 -13.36
N ALA A 210 5.00 22.47 -13.86
CA ALA A 210 4.24 23.58 -13.29
C ALA A 210 2.74 23.36 -13.48
N ALA A 211 2.33 22.88 -14.65
CA ALA A 211 0.94 22.53 -14.94
C ALA A 211 0.49 21.31 -14.10
N LYS A 212 1.33 20.28 -13.92
CA LYS A 212 1.06 19.13 -13.04
C LYS A 212 0.82 19.58 -11.60
N THR A 213 1.67 20.46 -11.07
CA THR A 213 1.51 21.05 -9.73
C THR A 213 0.16 21.77 -9.57
N GLN A 214 -0.26 22.52 -10.59
CA GLN A 214 -1.57 23.19 -10.55
C GLN A 214 -2.73 22.18 -10.69
N ALA A 215 -2.59 21.17 -11.54
CA ALA A 215 -3.63 20.19 -11.81
C ALA A 215 -3.97 19.32 -10.58
N VAL A 216 -2.99 19.00 -9.72
CA VAL A 216 -3.22 18.19 -8.49
C VAL A 216 -3.73 19.01 -7.31
N ARG A 217 -3.60 20.33 -7.32
CA ARG A 217 -3.98 21.20 -6.20
C ARG A 217 -5.44 21.05 -5.75
N PRO A 218 -6.46 21.00 -6.63
CA PRO A 218 -7.84 20.79 -6.23
C PRO A 218 -8.04 19.44 -5.50
N ILE A 219 -7.33 18.40 -5.92
CA ILE A 219 -7.40 17.07 -5.31
C ILE A 219 -6.80 17.11 -3.92
N LEU A 220 -5.62 17.69 -3.74
CA LEU A 220 -4.99 17.88 -2.43
C LEU A 220 -5.88 18.69 -1.49
N THR A 221 -6.52 19.76 -1.99
CA THR A 221 -7.47 20.57 -1.20
C THR A 221 -8.66 19.72 -0.75
N THR A 222 -9.23 18.92 -1.65
CA THR A 222 -10.36 18.02 -1.34
C THR A 222 -9.94 16.94 -0.35
N TYR A 223 -8.79 16.32 -0.56
CA TYR A 223 -8.24 15.32 0.34
C TYR A 223 -8.06 15.85 1.76
N ARG A 224 -7.42 17.03 1.93
CA ARG A 224 -7.23 17.65 3.25
C ARG A 224 -8.54 17.96 3.94
N ARG A 225 -9.53 18.46 3.18
CA ARG A 225 -10.89 18.65 3.71
C ARG A 225 -11.50 17.32 4.19
N TYR A 226 -11.29 16.22 3.47
CA TYR A 226 -11.75 14.89 3.89
C TYR A 226 -11.02 14.37 5.13
N LEU A 227 -9.75 14.71 5.34
CA LEU A 227 -9.04 14.39 6.59
C LEU A 227 -9.63 15.12 7.79
N GLU A 228 -10.04 16.39 7.61
CA GLU A 228 -10.67 17.19 8.67
C GLU A 228 -12.11 16.72 8.94
N GLN A 229 -12.87 16.48 7.88
CA GLN A 229 -14.29 16.10 7.89
C GLN A 229 -14.51 14.83 7.03
N PRO A 230 -14.20 13.66 7.56
CA PRO A 230 -14.28 12.41 6.80
C PRO A 230 -15.70 12.13 6.29
N PRO A 231 -15.86 11.72 5.03
CA PRO A 231 -17.16 11.44 4.43
C PRO A 231 -17.69 10.06 4.86
N VAL A 232 -18.22 9.95 6.09
CA VAL A 232 -18.65 8.69 6.72
C VAL A 232 -19.75 7.90 5.98
N ALA A 233 -20.39 8.51 4.98
CA ALA A 233 -21.40 7.83 4.16
C ALA A 233 -20.82 6.87 3.11
N TRP A 234 -19.51 6.92 2.87
CA TRP A 234 -18.88 6.07 1.87
C TRP A 234 -18.74 4.63 2.36
N THR A 235 -19.23 3.69 1.54
CA THR A 235 -19.32 2.28 1.91
C THR A 235 -18.33 1.38 1.15
N PHE A 236 -17.86 1.81 -0.02
CA PHE A 236 -16.87 1.11 -0.82
C PHE A 236 -15.65 2.00 -1.06
N MET A 237 -14.47 1.39 -1.18
CA MET A 237 -13.28 2.11 -1.60
C MET A 237 -13.48 2.67 -3.01
N PRO A 238 -12.91 3.86 -3.30
CA PRO A 238 -13.08 4.49 -4.60
C PRO A 238 -12.39 3.66 -5.68
N LEU A 239 -13.05 3.49 -6.81
CA LEU A 239 -12.48 2.78 -7.96
C LEU A 239 -11.68 3.75 -8.84
N THR A 240 -10.57 3.25 -9.37
CA THR A 240 -9.72 4.03 -10.29
C THR A 240 -10.49 4.53 -11.49
N ALA A 241 -11.37 3.71 -12.08
CA ALA A 241 -12.19 4.11 -13.22
C ALA A 241 -13.23 5.21 -12.92
N GLU A 242 -13.61 5.41 -11.65
CA GLU A 242 -14.53 6.47 -11.23
C GLU A 242 -13.84 7.83 -11.09
N LEU A 243 -12.59 7.83 -10.65
CA LEU A 243 -11.85 9.04 -10.31
C LEU A 243 -10.79 9.43 -11.35
N SER A 244 -10.26 8.46 -12.07
CA SER A 244 -9.28 8.64 -13.15
C SER A 244 -9.62 7.74 -14.35
N PRO A 245 -10.76 8.01 -15.04
CA PRO A 245 -11.25 7.15 -16.12
C PRO A 245 -10.32 7.07 -17.33
N ALA A 246 -9.58 8.14 -17.65
CA ALA A 246 -8.63 8.11 -18.76
C ALA A 246 -7.41 7.23 -18.44
N PHE A 247 -6.92 7.27 -17.22
CA PHE A 247 -5.87 6.37 -16.75
C PHE A 247 -6.33 4.92 -16.78
N ALA A 248 -7.50 4.64 -16.20
CA ALA A 248 -8.06 3.28 -16.15
C ALA A 248 -8.31 2.71 -17.55
N ALA A 249 -8.76 3.53 -18.50
CA ALA A 249 -8.95 3.10 -19.89
C ALA A 249 -7.60 2.80 -20.58
N ARG A 250 -6.55 3.57 -20.29
CA ARG A 250 -5.22 3.39 -20.88
C ARG A 250 -4.44 2.24 -20.26
N TYR A 251 -4.57 2.03 -18.95
CA TYR A 251 -3.81 1.05 -18.18
C TYR A 251 -4.74 0.17 -17.30
N PRO A 252 -5.68 -0.57 -17.92
CA PRO A 252 -6.72 -1.29 -17.17
C PRO A 252 -6.16 -2.35 -16.21
N GLU A 253 -5.04 -2.98 -16.54
CA GLU A 253 -4.40 -3.97 -15.68
C GLU A 253 -3.86 -3.33 -14.39
N ILE A 254 -3.20 -2.17 -14.49
CA ILE A 254 -2.71 -1.41 -13.35
C ILE A 254 -3.89 -0.93 -12.48
N ALA A 255 -4.93 -0.36 -13.10
CA ALA A 255 -6.13 0.09 -12.40
C ALA A 255 -6.80 -1.06 -11.63
N ASN A 256 -6.94 -2.24 -12.25
CA ASN A 256 -7.49 -3.41 -11.57
C ASN A 256 -6.63 -3.87 -10.38
N ILE A 257 -5.29 -3.83 -10.50
CA ILE A 257 -4.40 -4.17 -9.38
C ILE A 257 -4.62 -3.21 -8.22
N PHE A 258 -4.74 -1.91 -8.47
CA PHE A 258 -4.97 -0.91 -7.42
C PHE A 258 -6.34 -1.05 -6.76
N ASP A 259 -7.39 -1.23 -7.57
CA ASP A 259 -8.75 -1.47 -7.04
C ASP A 259 -8.80 -2.77 -6.20
N ASN A 260 -8.14 -3.83 -6.66
CA ASN A 260 -8.01 -5.07 -5.91
C ASN A 260 -7.21 -4.90 -4.62
N LEU A 261 -6.13 -4.11 -4.63
CA LEU A 261 -5.34 -3.78 -3.44
C LEU A 261 -6.21 -3.07 -2.38
N HIS A 262 -6.99 -2.07 -2.80
CA HIS A 262 -7.86 -1.33 -1.89
C HIS A 262 -8.94 -2.24 -1.28
N MET A 263 -9.52 -3.14 -2.08
CA MET A 263 -10.47 -4.12 -1.57
C MET A 263 -9.83 -5.15 -0.64
N LEU A 264 -8.56 -5.52 -0.88
CA LEU A 264 -7.81 -6.41 0.01
C LEU A 264 -7.57 -5.75 1.38
N HIS A 265 -7.25 -4.44 1.42
CA HIS A 265 -7.16 -3.68 2.66
C HIS A 265 -8.48 -3.74 3.45
N ASP A 266 -9.63 -3.54 2.79
CA ASP A 266 -10.95 -3.66 3.42
C ASP A 266 -11.19 -5.06 3.99
N ASN A 267 -10.93 -6.10 3.22
CA ASN A 267 -11.13 -7.47 3.68
C ASN A 267 -10.26 -7.82 4.89
N ILE A 268 -9.00 -7.41 4.90
CA ILE A 268 -8.10 -7.66 6.04
C ILE A 268 -8.52 -6.85 7.26
N SER A 269 -8.91 -5.59 7.06
CA SER A 269 -9.47 -4.75 8.13
C SER A 269 -10.71 -5.38 8.76
N ASP A 270 -11.62 -5.91 7.94
CA ASP A 270 -12.81 -6.63 8.38
C ASP A 270 -12.46 -7.89 9.19
N ILE A 271 -11.49 -8.70 8.72
CA ILE A 271 -11.02 -9.90 9.43
C ILE A 271 -10.44 -9.52 10.80
N LEU A 272 -9.57 -8.51 10.83
CA LEU A 272 -8.93 -8.08 12.07
C LEU A 272 -9.93 -7.47 13.07
N ALA A 273 -10.90 -6.70 12.59
CA ALA A 273 -11.94 -6.10 13.40
C ALA A 273 -13.04 -7.09 13.84
N SER A 274 -13.12 -8.27 13.23
CA SER A 274 -14.21 -9.24 13.48
C SER A 274 -14.08 -9.95 14.84
N GLU A 275 -15.14 -9.92 15.61
CA GLU A 275 -15.29 -10.72 16.83
C GLU A 275 -15.62 -12.19 16.53
N ARG A 276 -16.15 -12.50 15.33
CA ARG A 276 -16.42 -13.87 14.90
C ARG A 276 -15.13 -14.67 14.70
N LEU A 277 -14.05 -14.00 14.33
CA LEU A 277 -12.70 -14.57 14.21
C LEU A 277 -11.91 -14.24 15.46
N SER A 278 -12.23 -14.89 16.57
CA SER A 278 -11.77 -14.51 17.92
C SER A 278 -10.34 -14.89 18.25
N THR A 279 -9.73 -15.78 17.47
CA THR A 279 -8.34 -16.23 17.70
C THR A 279 -7.39 -15.77 16.59
N TRP A 280 -6.11 -15.64 16.92
CA TRP A 280 -5.07 -15.30 15.95
C TRP A 280 -4.97 -16.34 14.82
N ASP A 281 -5.12 -17.62 15.13
CA ASP A 281 -5.06 -18.69 14.13
C ASP A 281 -6.27 -18.62 13.18
N ALA A 282 -7.47 -18.32 13.69
CA ALA A 282 -8.64 -18.11 12.85
C ALA A 282 -8.45 -16.89 11.92
N LYS A 283 -7.95 -15.76 12.44
CA LYS A 283 -7.64 -14.57 11.65
C LYS A 283 -6.58 -14.86 10.59
N ARG A 284 -5.47 -15.51 10.96
CA ARG A 284 -4.39 -15.89 10.03
C ARG A 284 -4.92 -16.79 8.91
N THR A 285 -5.66 -17.83 9.27
CA THR A 285 -6.22 -18.79 8.31
C THR A 285 -7.09 -18.07 7.29
N GLU A 286 -7.94 -17.17 7.77
CA GLU A 286 -8.85 -16.43 6.90
C GLU A 286 -8.13 -15.40 6.02
N ILE A 287 -7.15 -14.66 6.56
CA ILE A 287 -6.30 -13.76 5.77
C ILE A 287 -5.63 -14.53 4.63
N TYR A 288 -5.06 -15.71 4.90
CA TYR A 288 -4.37 -16.49 3.86
C TYR A 288 -5.34 -17.10 2.86
N ARG A 289 -6.56 -17.46 3.28
CA ARG A 289 -7.62 -17.90 2.38
C ARG A 289 -8.04 -16.78 1.41
N ILE A 290 -8.23 -15.57 1.92
CA ILE A 290 -8.59 -14.40 1.11
C ILE A 290 -7.45 -14.05 0.14
N LEU A 291 -6.20 -13.99 0.60
CA LEU A 291 -5.04 -13.71 -0.25
C LEU A 291 -4.98 -14.58 -1.49
N ASN A 292 -5.34 -15.86 -1.36
CA ASN A 292 -5.36 -16.77 -2.51
C ASN A 292 -6.33 -16.35 -3.61
N ALA A 293 -7.41 -15.62 -3.28
CA ALA A 293 -8.32 -15.08 -4.28
C ALA A 293 -7.75 -13.86 -5.03
N TYR A 294 -6.76 -13.20 -4.43
CA TYR A 294 -6.13 -12.00 -5.00
C TYR A 294 -4.85 -12.28 -5.78
N TYR A 295 -4.16 -13.38 -5.49
CA TYR A 295 -2.86 -13.65 -6.13
C TYR A 295 -2.98 -13.90 -7.63
N LEU A 296 -2.01 -13.42 -8.37
CA LEU A 296 -1.86 -13.65 -9.80
C LEU A 296 -1.83 -15.16 -10.14
N ALA A 297 -1.12 -15.95 -9.34
CA ALA A 297 -1.01 -17.40 -9.51
C ALA A 297 -2.35 -18.15 -9.37
N SER A 298 -3.35 -17.54 -8.70
CA SER A 298 -4.68 -18.11 -8.51
C SER A 298 -5.73 -17.54 -9.48
N ALA A 299 -5.31 -16.67 -10.39
CA ALA A 299 -6.18 -15.96 -11.32
C ALA A 299 -6.46 -16.77 -12.60
N ASP A 300 -6.80 -18.03 -12.45
CA ASP A 300 -7.31 -18.83 -13.55
C ASP A 300 -8.82 -18.58 -13.78
N GLU A 301 -9.35 -19.11 -14.89
CA GLU A 301 -10.76 -18.94 -15.26
C GLU A 301 -11.73 -19.61 -14.27
N THR A 302 -11.23 -20.46 -13.39
CA THR A 302 -12.01 -21.17 -12.37
C THR A 302 -12.18 -20.35 -11.09
N ASN A 303 -11.40 -19.29 -10.91
CA ASN A 303 -11.52 -18.41 -9.73
C ASN A 303 -12.90 -17.73 -9.72
N PRO A 304 -13.79 -18.05 -8.75
CA PRO A 304 -15.15 -17.54 -8.73
C PRO A 304 -15.23 -16.02 -8.45
N MET A 305 -14.11 -15.40 -8.03
CA MET A 305 -14.04 -13.96 -7.73
C MET A 305 -13.68 -13.12 -8.96
N ILE A 306 -13.31 -13.75 -10.09
CA ILE A 306 -13.03 -13.00 -11.32
C ILE A 306 -14.34 -12.62 -12.01
N VAL A 307 -14.48 -11.36 -12.37
CA VAL A 307 -15.60 -10.88 -13.18
C VAL A 307 -15.46 -11.46 -14.59
N LYS A 308 -16.38 -12.34 -14.97
CA LYS A 308 -16.43 -12.84 -16.34
C LYS A 308 -16.96 -11.73 -17.24
N VAL A 309 -16.14 -11.25 -18.15
CA VAL A 309 -16.60 -10.37 -19.23
C VAL A 309 -17.52 -11.20 -20.11
N GLN A 310 -18.81 -10.86 -20.17
CA GLN A 310 -19.69 -11.43 -21.19
C GLN A 310 -19.22 -10.88 -22.54
N GLU A 311 -18.59 -11.73 -23.34
CA GLU A 311 -18.36 -11.40 -24.75
C GLU A 311 -19.72 -11.27 -25.42
N HIS A 312 -20.18 -10.04 -25.61
CA HIS A 312 -21.26 -9.76 -26.53
C HIS A 312 -20.73 -9.93 -27.94
N HIS A 313 -20.91 -11.15 -28.49
CA HIS A 313 -20.78 -11.35 -29.92
C HIS A 313 -21.89 -10.54 -30.61
N HIS A 314 -21.48 -9.44 -31.25
CA HIS A 314 -22.26 -8.68 -32.24
C HIS A 314 -21.94 -9.17 -33.64
#